data_f2a9669cb9503ef35df8418bf8cabc2e
#
_entry.id   f2a9669cb9503ef35df8418bf8cabc2e
#
_cell.length_a   1.000
_cell.length_b   1.000
_cell.length_c   1.000
_cell.angle_alpha   90.00
_cell.angle_beta   90.00
_cell.angle_gamma   90.00
#
_symmetry.space_group_name_H-M   'P 1'
#
loop_
_entity.id
_entity.type
_entity.pdbx_description
1 polymer ?
#
loop_
_entity_poly.entity_id
_entity_poly.type
_entity_poly.pdbx_seq_one_letter_code
_entity_poly.pdbx_strand_id
1 'polypeptide(L)'
;IDAGLIWKVVTLAYIRPTIAGMVLIYRGKYLWGGLLTALFVALQIVSNHVQMTYYFLFVMLFIAIAYGVSAWKEKRFPQFLKSTGVLVVAGILGICVNLSNIYHTYQYSKESMRGKSELVKEHSANQTGSGLERDYITQWSYGIGETFSLLVPNVKGGASVPLSQNETAMKKADPTYMGLYSQIGQYWGEQPGTSGPVYVGAFVMFLFIMGCFIVKGPMKWALLGGTLFSIILSWGKNFMGLTDFFIDYIPMYNKFRAVSSILVIAEFTIPLLAIMALKEVIEHPSVLKEKAKAFYISLGLTGGLALLFAVAPRVFFPSYVSSMEMSALLNAIPAEQLAPILMNLEDMRVAIFTSDAWRSFVIILIGVALLWAYCAGKLKAGLLVATLTILCLVDMWIVNKRYLYDEQFVAKGTEMQPFLQPSETDKKILEDK
;
A
#
# COMPACT_ATOMS: atom_id res chain seq x y z
N ILE A 1 -6.31 -10.51 1.43
CA ILE A 1 -6.96 -11.83 1.58
C ILE A 1 -8.25 -11.83 0.78
N ASP A 2 -9.06 -10.81 0.92
CA ASP A 2 -10.35 -10.64 0.25
C ASP A 2 -10.28 -10.83 -1.29
N ALA A 3 -9.20 -10.41 -1.93
CA ALA A 3 -8.97 -10.61 -3.35
C ALA A 3 -8.45 -12.03 -3.74
N GLY A 4 -8.49 -13.00 -2.84
CA GLY A 4 -7.99 -14.38 -3.11
C GLY A 4 -6.47 -14.49 -3.28
N LEU A 5 -5.70 -13.44 -3.00
CA LEU A 5 -4.26 -13.37 -3.23
C LEU A 5 -3.44 -13.83 -2.02
N ILE A 6 -3.75 -15.00 -1.48
CA ILE A 6 -3.09 -15.57 -0.29
C ILE A 6 -1.55 -15.62 -0.44
N TRP A 7 -1.06 -15.95 -1.62
CA TRP A 7 0.38 -16.03 -1.90
C TRP A 7 1.08 -14.66 -1.84
N LYS A 8 0.36 -13.58 -2.18
CA LYS A 8 0.84 -12.21 -1.99
C LYS A 8 1.09 -11.92 -0.51
N VAL A 9 0.14 -12.27 0.35
CA VAL A 9 0.23 -12.07 1.81
C VAL A 9 1.36 -12.90 2.41
N VAL A 10 1.49 -14.17 1.99
CA VAL A 10 2.56 -15.07 2.44
C VAL A 10 3.93 -14.53 2.05
N THR A 11 4.09 -14.07 0.80
CA THR A 11 5.34 -13.43 0.34
C THR A 11 5.69 -12.22 1.20
N LEU A 12 4.72 -11.35 1.49
CA LEU A 12 4.91 -10.15 2.32
C LEU A 12 5.29 -10.48 3.76
N ALA A 13 4.79 -11.61 4.32
CA ALA A 13 5.16 -12.06 5.64
C ALA A 13 6.66 -12.43 5.73
N TYR A 14 7.21 -13.05 4.69
CA TYR A 14 8.62 -13.48 4.65
C TYR A 14 9.63 -12.35 4.38
N ILE A 15 9.18 -11.24 3.82
CA ILE A 15 10.04 -10.08 3.55
C ILE A 15 10.58 -9.47 4.84
N ARG A 16 9.76 -9.36 5.89
CA ARG A 16 10.18 -8.75 7.17
C ARG A 16 11.39 -9.46 7.79
N PRO A 17 11.41 -10.79 7.97
CA PRO A 17 12.58 -11.49 8.48
C PRO A 17 13.76 -11.48 7.49
N THR A 18 13.53 -11.42 6.18
CA THR A 18 14.61 -11.24 5.18
C THR A 18 15.36 -9.92 5.42
N ILE A 19 14.63 -8.82 5.61
CA ILE A 19 15.23 -7.51 5.92
C ILE A 19 15.91 -7.52 7.30
N ALA A 20 15.31 -8.19 8.28
CA ALA A 20 15.95 -8.35 9.60
C ALA A 20 17.29 -9.10 9.49
N GLY A 21 17.35 -10.16 8.69
CA GLY A 21 18.59 -10.88 8.37
C GLY A 21 19.66 -9.98 7.74
N MET A 22 19.28 -9.17 6.74
CA MET A 22 20.14 -8.19 6.11
C MET A 22 20.70 -7.17 7.12
N VAL A 23 19.87 -6.64 8.01
CA VAL A 23 20.29 -5.70 9.06
C VAL A 23 21.26 -6.36 10.05
N LEU A 24 21.01 -7.63 10.42
CA LEU A 24 21.93 -8.39 11.28
C LEU A 24 23.29 -8.56 10.63
N ILE A 25 23.34 -8.85 9.32
CA ILE A 25 24.62 -8.96 8.57
C ILE A 25 25.38 -7.64 8.63
N TYR A 26 24.74 -6.49 8.35
CA TYR A 26 25.38 -5.17 8.42
C TYR A 26 25.82 -4.79 9.84
N ARG A 27 25.19 -5.37 10.88
CA ARG A 27 25.60 -5.25 12.29
C ARG A 27 26.71 -6.24 12.69
N GLY A 28 27.28 -6.99 11.74
CA GLY A 28 28.39 -7.94 11.96
C GLY A 28 27.96 -9.33 12.44
N LYS A 29 26.66 -9.61 12.56
CA LYS A 29 26.15 -10.94 12.95
C LYS A 29 25.98 -11.82 11.69
N TYR A 30 27.11 -12.14 11.05
CA TYR A 30 27.12 -12.77 9.73
C TYR A 30 26.41 -14.12 9.65
N LEU A 31 26.68 -15.03 10.59
CA LEU A 31 26.10 -16.37 10.57
C LEU A 31 24.57 -16.32 10.71
N TRP A 32 24.07 -15.73 11.78
CA TRP A 32 22.64 -15.68 12.04
C TRP A 32 21.88 -14.84 11.01
N GLY A 33 22.47 -13.70 10.61
CA GLY A 33 21.88 -12.86 9.56
C GLY A 33 21.87 -13.58 8.21
N GLY A 34 22.96 -14.31 7.87
CA GLY A 34 23.03 -15.08 6.64
C GLY A 34 22.05 -16.23 6.58
N LEU A 35 21.95 -17.04 7.65
CA LEU A 35 20.98 -18.13 7.75
C LEU A 35 19.54 -17.62 7.65
N LEU A 36 19.21 -16.55 8.39
CA LEU A 36 17.89 -15.94 8.37
C LEU A 36 17.54 -15.43 6.95
N THR A 37 18.46 -14.71 6.31
CA THR A 37 18.27 -14.21 4.95
C THR A 37 18.07 -15.36 3.96
N ALA A 38 18.94 -16.37 3.97
CA ALA A 38 18.85 -17.50 3.03
C ALA A 38 17.52 -18.26 3.19
N LEU A 39 17.13 -18.56 4.43
CA LEU A 39 15.87 -19.25 4.72
C LEU A 39 14.66 -18.46 4.22
N PHE A 40 14.56 -17.19 4.58
CA PHE A 40 13.38 -16.41 4.22
C PHE A 40 13.36 -15.95 2.77
N VAL A 41 14.49 -15.81 2.09
CA VAL A 41 14.54 -15.69 0.63
C VAL A 41 14.01 -16.96 -0.03
N ALA A 42 14.41 -18.14 0.44
CA ALA A 42 13.90 -19.41 -0.10
C ALA A 42 12.38 -19.53 0.06
N LEU A 43 11.85 -19.26 1.26
CA LEU A 43 10.41 -19.28 1.52
C LEU A 43 9.62 -18.23 0.73
N GLN A 44 10.20 -17.06 0.53
CA GLN A 44 9.61 -15.99 -0.27
C GLN A 44 9.47 -16.39 -1.74
N ILE A 45 10.50 -17.04 -2.32
CA ILE A 45 10.47 -17.51 -3.70
C ILE A 45 9.49 -18.65 -3.89
N VAL A 46 9.39 -19.60 -2.93
CA VAL A 46 8.37 -20.68 -2.95
C VAL A 46 6.96 -20.12 -3.04
N SER A 47 6.69 -18.97 -2.40
CA SER A 47 5.38 -18.31 -2.46
C SER A 47 5.00 -17.83 -3.88
N ASN A 48 5.96 -17.82 -4.80
CA ASN A 48 5.82 -17.55 -6.24
C ASN A 48 5.09 -16.25 -6.61
N HIS A 49 5.16 -15.23 -5.75
CA HIS A 49 4.63 -13.90 -6.08
C HIS A 49 5.79 -12.96 -6.46
N VAL A 50 6.31 -13.16 -7.69
CA VAL A 50 7.54 -12.52 -8.19
C VAL A 50 7.49 -10.99 -8.09
N GLN A 51 6.34 -10.35 -8.38
CA GLN A 51 6.19 -8.90 -8.32
C GLN A 51 6.45 -8.33 -6.92
N MET A 52 5.95 -8.96 -5.87
CA MET A 52 6.19 -8.48 -4.49
C MET A 52 7.65 -8.65 -4.11
N THR A 53 8.26 -9.79 -4.43
CA THR A 53 9.69 -10.03 -4.24
C THR A 53 10.53 -8.96 -4.95
N TYR A 54 10.20 -8.66 -6.20
CA TYR A 54 10.86 -7.63 -7.00
C TYR A 54 10.78 -6.23 -6.37
N TYR A 55 9.61 -5.82 -5.90
CA TYR A 55 9.45 -4.52 -5.26
C TYR A 55 10.29 -4.39 -3.98
N PHE A 56 10.42 -5.46 -3.21
CA PHE A 56 11.24 -5.42 -2.01
C PHE A 56 12.75 -5.48 -2.25
N LEU A 57 13.20 -5.85 -3.44
CA LEU A 57 14.60 -5.63 -3.82
C LEU A 57 14.96 -4.13 -3.80
N PHE A 58 14.04 -3.25 -4.15
CA PHE A 58 14.28 -1.80 -4.02
C PHE A 58 14.45 -1.38 -2.56
N VAL A 59 13.66 -1.92 -1.64
CA VAL A 59 13.86 -1.64 -0.20
C VAL A 59 15.24 -2.10 0.26
N MET A 60 15.63 -3.31 -0.12
CA MET A 60 16.96 -3.84 0.19
C MET A 60 18.07 -2.98 -0.42
N LEU A 61 17.87 -2.48 -1.64
CA LEU A 61 18.79 -1.55 -2.30
C LEU A 61 18.91 -0.23 -1.53
N PHE A 62 17.81 0.38 -1.12
CA PHE A 62 17.84 1.60 -0.29
C PHE A 62 18.56 1.38 1.03
N ILE A 63 18.35 0.24 1.67
CA ILE A 63 19.07 -0.12 2.90
C ILE A 63 20.57 -0.29 2.61
N ALA A 64 20.93 -1.01 1.55
CA ALA A 64 22.34 -1.20 1.17
C ALA A 64 23.03 0.15 0.87
N ILE A 65 22.39 1.03 0.10
CA ILE A 65 22.92 2.37 -0.20
C ILE A 65 23.10 3.17 1.09
N ALA A 66 22.11 3.21 1.98
CA ALA A 66 22.18 3.98 3.20
C ALA A 66 23.30 3.48 4.15
N TYR A 67 23.45 2.15 4.30
CA TYR A 67 24.55 1.56 5.07
C TYR A 67 25.91 1.75 4.39
N GLY A 68 25.96 1.68 3.06
CA GLY A 68 27.17 1.95 2.28
C GLY A 68 27.66 3.39 2.45
N VAL A 69 26.75 4.36 2.35
CA VAL A 69 27.07 5.79 2.58
C VAL A 69 27.54 6.04 4.03
N SER A 70 26.87 5.41 5.01
CA SER A 70 27.30 5.49 6.41
C SER A 70 28.69 4.89 6.63
N ALA A 71 28.92 3.70 6.08
CA ALA A 71 30.21 3.02 6.18
C ALA A 71 31.34 3.79 5.50
N TRP A 72 31.05 4.46 4.37
CA TRP A 72 31.99 5.34 3.70
C TRP A 72 32.40 6.53 4.59
N LYS A 73 31.41 7.23 5.15
CA LYS A 73 31.61 8.37 6.05
C LYS A 73 32.39 7.98 7.31
N GLU A 74 32.15 6.79 7.83
CA GLU A 74 32.77 6.27 9.04
C GLU A 74 34.09 5.53 8.78
N LYS A 75 34.58 5.55 7.53
CA LYS A 75 35.82 4.85 7.11
C LYS A 75 35.79 3.31 7.35
N ARG A 76 34.59 2.70 7.34
CA ARG A 76 34.35 1.26 7.55
C ARG A 76 33.89 0.55 6.26
N PHE A 77 34.22 1.10 5.10
CA PHE A 77 33.80 0.57 3.80
C PHE A 77 34.22 -0.89 3.52
N PRO A 78 35.43 -1.36 3.90
CA PRO A 78 35.78 -2.78 3.76
C PRO A 78 34.85 -3.73 4.54
N GLN A 79 34.40 -3.32 5.74
CA GLN A 79 33.42 -4.09 6.51
C GLN A 79 32.07 -4.15 5.82
N PHE A 80 31.62 -3.04 5.20
CA PHE A 80 30.41 -3.00 4.40
C PHE A 80 30.49 -3.97 3.20
N LEU A 81 31.59 -3.98 2.46
CA LEU A 81 31.80 -4.90 1.35
C LEU A 81 31.75 -6.37 1.80
N LYS A 82 32.40 -6.71 2.92
CA LYS A 82 32.32 -8.04 3.52
C LYS A 82 30.87 -8.42 3.85
N SER A 83 30.13 -7.53 4.50
CA SER A 83 28.71 -7.73 4.85
C SER A 83 27.86 -7.92 3.60
N THR A 84 28.07 -7.12 2.58
CA THR A 84 27.34 -7.22 1.30
C THR A 84 27.67 -8.54 0.59
N GLY A 85 28.94 -8.99 0.64
CA GLY A 85 29.34 -10.30 0.12
C GLY A 85 28.59 -11.45 0.81
N VAL A 86 28.49 -11.43 2.15
CA VAL A 86 27.71 -12.42 2.91
C VAL A 86 26.23 -12.37 2.54
N LEU A 87 25.66 -11.16 2.37
CA LEU A 87 24.27 -10.98 1.96
C LEU A 87 24.01 -11.59 0.57
N VAL A 88 24.90 -11.35 -0.38
CA VAL A 88 24.80 -11.89 -1.74
C VAL A 88 24.87 -13.42 -1.72
N VAL A 89 25.83 -14.00 -0.98
CA VAL A 89 25.92 -15.46 -0.83
C VAL A 89 24.66 -16.05 -0.21
N ALA A 90 24.14 -15.44 0.86
CA ALA A 90 22.89 -15.88 1.48
C ALA A 90 21.70 -15.80 0.52
N GLY A 91 21.61 -14.72 -0.26
CA GLY A 91 20.60 -14.56 -1.31
C GLY A 91 20.69 -15.64 -2.38
N ILE A 92 21.88 -15.90 -2.90
CA ILE A 92 22.13 -16.96 -3.90
C ILE A 92 21.71 -18.32 -3.34
N LEU A 93 22.09 -18.67 -2.13
CA LEU A 93 21.69 -19.93 -1.49
C LEU A 93 20.16 -20.07 -1.41
N GLY A 94 19.45 -19.00 -1.00
CA GLY A 94 17.98 -19.00 -0.97
C GLY A 94 17.35 -19.15 -2.36
N ILE A 95 17.95 -18.58 -3.40
CA ILE A 95 17.52 -18.72 -4.79
C ILE A 95 17.77 -20.14 -5.30
N CYS A 96 18.95 -20.71 -5.05
CA CYS A 96 19.35 -22.02 -5.55
C CYS A 96 18.42 -23.15 -5.10
N VAL A 97 17.86 -23.08 -3.89
CA VAL A 97 16.87 -24.06 -3.39
C VAL A 97 15.62 -24.12 -4.28
N ASN A 98 15.30 -23.04 -4.97
CA ASN A 98 14.09 -22.89 -5.80
C ASN A 98 14.41 -22.79 -7.31
N LEU A 99 15.59 -23.17 -7.74
CA LEU A 99 16.05 -22.94 -9.12
C LEU A 99 15.14 -23.59 -10.15
N SER A 100 14.62 -24.81 -9.87
CA SER A 100 13.68 -25.50 -10.74
C SER A 100 12.38 -24.70 -10.94
N ASN A 101 11.78 -24.19 -9.83
CA ASN A 101 10.58 -23.38 -9.88
C ASN A 101 10.80 -22.07 -10.67
N ILE A 102 11.92 -21.41 -10.41
CA ILE A 102 12.29 -20.17 -11.14
C ILE A 102 12.45 -20.45 -12.62
N TYR A 103 13.16 -21.54 -12.99
CA TYR A 103 13.41 -21.90 -14.38
C TYR A 103 12.08 -22.18 -15.12
N HIS A 104 11.20 -22.99 -14.56
CA HIS A 104 9.91 -23.30 -15.19
C HIS A 104 9.01 -22.07 -15.28
N THR A 105 8.96 -21.25 -14.23
CA THR A 105 8.21 -19.97 -14.25
C THR A 105 8.74 -19.04 -15.34
N TYR A 106 10.06 -18.95 -15.48
CA TYR A 106 10.69 -18.12 -16.51
C TYR A 106 10.37 -18.65 -17.92
N GLN A 107 10.47 -19.95 -18.17
CA GLN A 107 10.13 -20.53 -19.47
C GLN A 107 8.66 -20.31 -19.80
N TYR A 108 7.76 -20.60 -18.85
CA TYR A 108 6.32 -20.38 -19.05
C TYR A 108 5.99 -18.90 -19.32
N SER A 109 6.70 -17.97 -18.68
CA SER A 109 6.45 -16.54 -18.86
C SER A 109 6.72 -16.06 -20.29
N LYS A 110 7.61 -16.74 -21.05
CA LYS A 110 7.90 -16.40 -22.44
C LYS A 110 6.72 -16.71 -23.37
N GLU A 111 5.98 -17.76 -23.05
CA GLU A 111 4.82 -18.24 -23.83
C GLU A 111 3.50 -17.59 -23.35
N SER A 112 3.57 -16.66 -22.42
CA SER A 112 2.44 -15.91 -21.89
C SER A 112 2.40 -14.48 -22.46
N MET A 113 1.34 -13.73 -22.15
CA MET A 113 1.23 -12.29 -22.47
C MET A 113 2.41 -11.42 -21.96
N ARG A 114 3.28 -11.99 -21.10
CA ARG A 114 4.52 -11.32 -20.62
C ARG A 114 5.72 -11.58 -21.53
N GLY A 115 5.60 -12.47 -22.49
CA GLY A 115 6.58 -12.75 -23.52
C GLY A 115 6.52 -11.75 -24.68
N LYS A 116 7.21 -12.08 -25.77
CA LYS A 116 7.13 -11.32 -27.01
C LYS A 116 5.82 -11.68 -27.73
N SER A 117 5.01 -10.69 -28.07
CA SER A 117 3.77 -10.93 -28.82
C SER A 117 4.07 -11.33 -30.27
N GLU A 118 3.43 -12.37 -30.77
CA GLU A 118 3.46 -12.74 -32.19
C GLU A 118 2.45 -11.93 -33.02
N LEU A 119 1.41 -11.39 -32.35
CA LEU A 119 0.38 -10.55 -32.95
C LEU A 119 0.74 -9.08 -32.87
N VAL A 120 1.91 -8.72 -33.36
CA VAL A 120 2.41 -7.35 -33.24
C VAL A 120 1.67 -6.45 -34.24
N LYS A 121 0.94 -5.45 -33.72
CA LYS A 121 0.64 -4.23 -34.46
C LYS A 121 1.94 -3.42 -34.51
N GLU A 122 2.63 -3.42 -35.64
CA GLU A 122 3.87 -2.67 -35.80
C GLU A 122 3.67 -1.19 -35.41
N HIS A 123 4.54 -0.70 -34.49
CA HIS A 123 4.72 0.70 -34.12
C HIS A 123 3.61 1.40 -33.33
N SER A 124 2.95 0.73 -32.39
CA SER A 124 2.15 1.43 -31.38
C SER A 124 3.05 1.97 -30.26
N ALA A 125 2.92 3.27 -29.93
CA ALA A 125 3.60 3.88 -28.76
C ALA A 125 3.25 3.19 -27.43
N ASN A 126 2.15 2.41 -27.38
CA ASN A 126 1.70 1.64 -26.24
C ASN A 126 2.52 0.34 -26.01
N GLN A 127 3.29 -0.12 -26.99
CA GLN A 127 4.06 -1.36 -26.88
C GLN A 127 5.38 -1.17 -26.12
N THR A 128 5.75 -2.21 -25.37
CA THR A 128 7.03 -2.30 -24.68
C THR A 128 7.84 -3.42 -25.33
N GLY A 129 8.57 -3.25 -26.34
CA GLY A 129 9.43 -4.23 -27.06
C GLY A 129 9.36 -5.72 -26.67
N SER A 130 9.17 -6.03 -25.38
CA SER A 130 8.87 -7.37 -24.83
C SER A 130 8.21 -7.22 -23.46
N GLY A 131 6.96 -7.62 -23.31
CA GLY A 131 6.21 -7.52 -22.07
C GLY A 131 4.78 -7.04 -22.28
N LEU A 132 4.21 -6.47 -21.21
CA LEU A 132 2.85 -5.95 -21.22
C LEU A 132 2.79 -4.59 -21.92
N GLU A 133 1.63 -4.23 -22.46
CA GLU A 133 1.38 -2.88 -22.99
C GLU A 133 1.39 -1.82 -21.89
N ARG A 134 1.81 -0.59 -22.20
CA ARG A 134 1.93 0.53 -21.24
C ARG A 134 0.61 0.83 -20.53
N ASP A 135 -0.48 0.90 -21.28
CA ASP A 135 -1.81 1.15 -20.74
C ASP A 135 -2.24 0.04 -19.77
N TYR A 136 -1.91 -1.22 -20.08
CA TYR A 136 -2.21 -2.34 -19.22
C TYR A 136 -1.34 -2.36 -17.95
N ILE A 137 -0.07 -1.97 -18.04
CA ILE A 137 0.83 -1.81 -16.89
C ILE A 137 0.29 -0.74 -15.94
N THR A 138 -0.13 0.40 -16.50
CA THR A 138 -0.50 1.62 -15.77
C THR A 138 -2.00 1.74 -15.48
N GLN A 139 -2.80 0.76 -15.88
CA GLN A 139 -4.25 0.79 -15.68
C GLN A 139 -4.65 1.01 -14.21
N TRP A 140 -3.98 0.33 -13.27
CA TRP A 140 -4.11 0.55 -11.84
C TRP A 140 -3.03 1.50 -11.33
N SER A 141 -3.10 2.75 -11.74
CA SER A 141 -2.27 3.83 -11.23
C SER A 141 -2.97 4.55 -10.09
N TYR A 142 -2.21 4.86 -9.05
CA TYR A 142 -2.74 5.60 -7.91
C TYR A 142 -2.87 7.08 -8.24
N GLY A 143 -3.99 7.69 -7.86
CA GLY A 143 -4.14 9.13 -8.01
C GLY A 143 -3.21 9.90 -7.04
N ILE A 144 -2.69 11.05 -7.46
CA ILE A 144 -1.85 11.86 -6.56
C ILE A 144 -2.61 12.22 -5.28
N GLY A 145 -3.90 12.60 -5.41
CA GLY A 145 -4.77 12.87 -4.27
C GLY A 145 -5.14 11.63 -3.44
N GLU A 146 -5.10 10.44 -4.04
CA GLU A 146 -5.32 9.17 -3.33
C GLU A 146 -4.20 8.86 -2.33
N THR A 147 -3.00 9.43 -2.50
CA THR A 147 -1.88 9.25 -1.57
C THR A 147 -2.27 9.63 -0.12
N PHE A 148 -3.19 10.55 0.05
CA PHE A 148 -3.69 10.91 1.38
C PHE A 148 -4.54 9.82 2.05
N SER A 149 -4.87 8.72 1.35
CA SER A 149 -5.48 7.54 1.98
C SER A 149 -4.57 6.90 3.02
N LEU A 150 -3.25 7.06 2.92
CA LEU A 150 -2.30 6.66 3.96
C LEU A 150 -2.63 7.28 5.33
N LEU A 151 -3.27 8.45 5.35
CA LEU A 151 -3.67 9.21 6.54
C LEU A 151 -5.19 9.16 6.79
N VAL A 152 -6.00 9.26 5.74
CA VAL A 152 -7.48 9.30 5.80
C VAL A 152 -8.03 8.26 4.83
N PRO A 153 -8.54 7.10 5.29
CA PRO A 153 -8.86 5.94 4.44
C PRO A 153 -9.79 6.27 3.27
N ASN A 154 -10.86 7.01 3.53
CA ASN A 154 -11.88 7.31 2.52
C ASN A 154 -11.67 8.63 1.77
N VAL A 155 -10.40 9.09 1.62
CA VAL A 155 -10.10 10.32 0.86
C VAL A 155 -10.61 10.28 -0.59
N LYS A 156 -10.73 9.09 -1.16
CA LYS A 156 -11.34 8.82 -2.47
C LYS A 156 -12.37 7.69 -2.42
N GLY A 157 -13.04 7.53 -1.27
CA GLY A 157 -14.17 6.61 -1.09
C GLY A 157 -13.80 5.18 -0.70
N GLY A 158 -12.52 4.84 -0.63
CA GLY A 158 -12.01 3.57 -0.09
C GLY A 158 -12.17 2.37 -1.02
N ALA A 159 -13.37 1.83 -1.23
CA ALA A 159 -13.61 0.65 -2.06
C ALA A 159 -14.67 0.87 -3.15
N SER A 160 -14.58 0.08 -4.22
CA SER A 160 -15.54 0.06 -5.34
C SER A 160 -16.76 -0.78 -4.99
N VAL A 161 -17.46 -0.39 -3.90
CA VAL A 161 -18.75 -0.97 -3.48
C VAL A 161 -19.89 0.00 -3.80
N PRO A 162 -21.14 -0.46 -3.95
CA PRO A 162 -22.28 0.42 -4.15
C PRO A 162 -22.40 1.48 -3.06
N LEU A 163 -22.67 2.72 -3.46
CA LEU A 163 -22.81 3.86 -2.54
C LEU A 163 -23.96 3.64 -1.54
N SER A 164 -25.00 2.91 -1.96
CA SER A 164 -26.15 2.52 -1.13
C SER A 164 -25.77 1.67 0.10
N GLN A 165 -24.60 1.05 0.13
CA GLN A 165 -24.12 0.27 1.27
C GLN A 165 -23.46 1.15 2.35
N ASN A 166 -23.23 2.44 2.08
CA ASN A 166 -22.57 3.33 3.02
C ASN A 166 -23.58 4.15 3.80
N GLU A 167 -23.78 3.84 5.08
CA GLU A 167 -24.74 4.52 5.95
C GLU A 167 -24.49 6.04 6.05
N THR A 168 -23.23 6.47 6.06
CA THR A 168 -22.88 7.90 6.16
C THR A 168 -23.29 8.65 4.91
N ALA A 169 -23.08 8.05 3.74
CA ALA A 169 -23.53 8.59 2.46
C ALA A 169 -25.06 8.66 2.40
N MET A 170 -25.72 7.55 2.76
CA MET A 170 -27.18 7.42 2.68
C MET A 170 -27.95 8.43 3.53
N LYS A 171 -27.35 8.95 4.61
CA LYS A 171 -27.92 10.07 5.40
C LYS A 171 -28.03 11.38 4.59
N LYS A 172 -27.31 11.49 3.48
CA LYS A 172 -27.32 12.64 2.56
C LYS A 172 -27.99 12.35 1.22
N ALA A 173 -28.45 11.10 1.02
CA ALA A 173 -29.07 10.67 -0.22
C ALA A 173 -30.42 11.36 -0.46
N ASP A 174 -30.64 11.81 -1.69
CA ASP A 174 -31.96 12.27 -2.14
C ASP A 174 -32.85 11.04 -2.41
N PRO A 175 -34.03 10.93 -1.76
CA PRO A 175 -34.94 9.83 -1.97
C PRO A 175 -35.33 9.60 -3.45
N THR A 176 -35.33 10.65 -4.25
CA THR A 176 -35.68 10.59 -5.68
C THR A 176 -34.76 9.68 -6.50
N TYR A 177 -33.47 9.57 -6.08
CA TYR A 177 -32.47 8.85 -6.84
C TYR A 177 -31.98 7.55 -6.16
N MET A 178 -32.71 7.00 -5.21
CA MET A 178 -32.30 5.82 -4.42
C MET A 178 -31.90 4.62 -5.27
N GLY A 179 -32.62 4.35 -6.38
CA GLY A 179 -32.28 3.25 -7.29
C GLY A 179 -30.92 3.42 -7.99
N LEU A 180 -30.50 4.68 -8.20
CA LEU A 180 -29.23 4.98 -8.85
C LEU A 180 -28.03 4.69 -7.94
N TYR A 181 -28.14 4.93 -6.63
CA TYR A 181 -27.03 4.76 -5.68
C TYR A 181 -26.63 3.29 -5.45
N SER A 182 -27.46 2.34 -5.87
CA SER A 182 -27.09 0.93 -5.92
C SER A 182 -26.19 0.57 -7.10
N GLN A 183 -26.15 1.42 -8.12
CA GLN A 183 -25.35 1.23 -9.34
C GLN A 183 -24.07 2.10 -9.35
N ILE A 184 -24.07 3.20 -8.63
CA ILE A 184 -22.93 4.09 -8.48
C ILE A 184 -22.00 3.61 -7.37
N GLY A 185 -20.70 3.53 -7.66
CA GLY A 185 -19.70 3.14 -6.68
C GLY A 185 -19.38 4.24 -5.65
N GLN A 186 -19.03 3.79 -4.45
CA GLN A 186 -18.53 4.68 -3.39
C GLN A 186 -17.17 5.31 -3.76
N TYR A 187 -16.31 4.55 -4.47
CA TYR A 187 -14.97 4.98 -4.86
C TYR A 187 -15.01 5.94 -6.05
N TRP A 188 -14.24 7.03 -5.98
CA TRP A 188 -14.10 8.05 -7.04
C TRP A 188 -12.63 8.39 -7.34
N GLY A 189 -11.71 7.45 -7.12
CA GLY A 189 -10.29 7.60 -7.44
C GLY A 189 -9.96 7.27 -8.90
N GLU A 190 -8.67 7.16 -9.19
CA GLU A 190 -8.14 7.01 -10.55
C GLU A 190 -8.01 5.57 -11.02
N GLN A 191 -8.18 4.60 -10.13
CA GLN A 191 -8.11 3.18 -10.47
C GLN A 191 -9.46 2.71 -11.03
N PRO A 192 -9.47 1.70 -11.92
CA PRO A 192 -10.71 1.13 -12.44
C PRO A 192 -11.60 0.51 -11.35
N GLY A 193 -10.97 0.08 -10.27
CA GLY A 193 -11.64 -0.49 -9.11
C GLY A 193 -10.65 -0.84 -8.02
N THR A 194 -11.12 -0.88 -6.78
CA THR A 194 -10.31 -1.25 -5.62
C THR A 194 -11.15 -1.93 -4.54
N SER A 195 -10.58 -2.87 -3.81
CA SER A 195 -11.22 -3.54 -2.66
C SER A 195 -11.05 -2.77 -1.35
N GLY A 196 -10.23 -1.73 -1.32
CA GLY A 196 -10.00 -0.90 -0.13
C GLY A 196 -8.84 0.07 -0.30
N PRO A 197 -8.70 1.04 0.60
CA PRO A 197 -7.64 2.03 0.56
C PRO A 197 -6.31 1.45 1.02
N VAL A 198 -5.20 2.04 0.57
CA VAL A 198 -3.90 1.85 1.20
C VAL A 198 -3.85 2.74 2.44
N TYR A 199 -3.93 2.15 3.63
CA TYR A 199 -4.00 2.86 4.90
C TYR A 199 -3.01 2.29 5.92
N VAL A 200 -2.24 3.16 6.56
CA VAL A 200 -1.19 2.74 7.51
C VAL A 200 -1.50 3.07 8.97
N GLY A 201 -2.60 3.75 9.23
CA GLY A 201 -2.99 4.25 10.55
C GLY A 201 -2.68 5.73 10.73
N ALA A 202 -3.67 6.49 11.21
CA ALA A 202 -3.54 7.94 11.32
C ALA A 202 -2.43 8.36 12.31
N PHE A 203 -2.37 7.72 13.49
CA PHE A 203 -1.33 8.00 14.47
C PHE A 203 0.03 7.43 14.05
N VAL A 204 0.06 6.33 13.31
CA VAL A 204 1.29 5.78 12.73
C VAL A 204 1.92 6.76 11.74
N MET A 205 1.09 7.43 10.93
CA MET A 205 1.57 8.47 10.01
C MET A 205 2.17 9.67 10.77
N PHE A 206 1.56 10.10 11.89
CA PHE A 206 2.16 11.12 12.76
C PHE A 206 3.55 10.70 13.27
N LEU A 207 3.67 9.49 13.80
CA LEU A 207 4.95 8.95 14.27
C LEU A 207 5.99 8.83 13.15
N PHE A 208 5.57 8.45 11.94
CA PHE A 208 6.44 8.39 10.77
C PHE A 208 7.03 9.77 10.43
N ILE A 209 6.19 10.80 10.32
CA ILE A 209 6.66 12.15 10.02
C ILE A 209 7.60 12.64 11.14
N MET A 210 7.24 12.41 12.40
CA MET A 210 8.12 12.74 13.53
C MET A 210 9.43 11.96 13.46
N GLY A 211 9.40 10.70 13.06
CA GLY A 211 10.56 9.83 12.88
C GLY A 211 11.56 10.37 11.85
N CYS A 212 11.08 11.03 10.80
CA CYS A 212 11.94 11.68 9.82
C CYS A 212 12.86 12.75 10.46
N PHE A 213 12.45 13.34 11.56
CA PHE A 213 13.23 14.38 12.26
C PHE A 213 14.05 13.84 13.43
N ILE A 214 13.50 12.93 14.25
CA ILE A 214 14.13 12.51 15.51
C ILE A 214 14.99 11.26 15.38
N VAL A 215 14.64 10.31 14.51
CA VAL A 215 15.41 9.06 14.34
C VAL A 215 16.76 9.35 13.71
N LYS A 216 17.80 8.70 14.21
CA LYS A 216 19.18 8.81 13.71
C LYS A 216 19.62 7.53 12.99
N GLY A 217 20.69 7.65 12.20
CA GLY A 217 21.31 6.52 11.52
C GLY A 217 20.84 6.26 10.09
N PRO A 218 21.47 5.30 9.40
CA PRO A 218 21.25 5.05 7.98
C PRO A 218 19.85 4.51 7.67
N MET A 219 19.27 3.72 8.58
CA MET A 219 17.95 3.09 8.38
C MET A 219 16.85 4.14 8.12
N LYS A 220 16.88 5.29 8.80
CA LYS A 220 15.93 6.39 8.55
C LYS A 220 15.90 6.79 7.08
N TRP A 221 17.06 6.98 6.48
CA TRP A 221 17.17 7.44 5.09
C TRP A 221 16.73 6.36 4.10
N ALA A 222 17.02 5.09 4.39
CA ALA A 222 16.53 3.98 3.60
C ALA A 222 14.99 3.90 3.61
N LEU A 223 14.38 3.98 4.80
CA LEU A 223 12.93 3.90 4.95
C LEU A 223 12.23 5.11 4.31
N LEU A 224 12.74 6.31 4.54
CA LEU A 224 12.20 7.52 3.91
C LEU A 224 12.33 7.46 2.38
N GLY A 225 13.50 7.09 1.87
CA GLY A 225 13.74 6.95 0.44
C GLY A 225 12.83 5.90 -0.20
N GLY A 226 12.69 4.73 0.43
CA GLY A 226 11.77 3.67 -0.01
C GLY A 226 10.30 4.10 0.00
N THR A 227 9.88 4.85 1.02
CA THR A 227 8.51 5.40 1.11
C THR A 227 8.25 6.37 -0.05
N LEU A 228 9.09 7.39 -0.22
CA LEU A 228 8.92 8.39 -1.28
C LEU A 228 8.98 7.74 -2.67
N PHE A 229 9.92 6.83 -2.89
CA PHE A 229 10.05 6.08 -4.12
C PHE A 229 8.78 5.30 -4.46
N SER A 230 8.22 4.56 -3.49
CA SER A 230 7.02 3.77 -3.72
C SER A 230 5.79 4.63 -3.99
N ILE A 231 5.64 5.76 -3.30
CA ILE A 231 4.55 6.71 -3.52
C ILE A 231 4.63 7.29 -4.93
N ILE A 232 5.78 7.82 -5.34
CA ILE A 232 5.93 8.47 -6.64
C ILE A 232 5.75 7.47 -7.78
N LEU A 233 6.30 6.26 -7.66
CA LEU A 233 6.18 5.24 -8.69
C LEU A 233 4.76 4.64 -8.75
N SER A 234 3.99 4.67 -7.66
CA SER A 234 2.60 4.22 -7.65
C SER A 234 1.66 5.09 -8.48
N TRP A 235 2.03 6.36 -8.72
CA TRP A 235 1.24 7.29 -9.53
C TRP A 235 1.17 6.89 -11.01
N GLY A 236 2.05 6.03 -11.50
CA GLY A 236 1.99 5.41 -12.83
C GLY A 236 1.66 6.41 -13.94
N LYS A 237 0.44 6.28 -14.55
CA LYS A 237 -0.03 7.18 -15.61
C LYS A 237 -0.09 8.66 -15.19
N ASN A 238 -0.22 8.95 -13.90
CA ASN A 238 -0.27 10.31 -13.38
C ASN A 238 1.14 10.94 -13.24
N PHE A 239 2.20 10.15 -13.46
CA PHE A 239 3.59 10.60 -13.52
C PHE A 239 4.41 9.80 -14.54
N MET A 240 3.99 9.85 -15.81
CA MET A 240 4.53 9.03 -16.90
C MET A 240 6.04 9.17 -17.08
N GLY A 241 6.63 10.36 -16.91
CA GLY A 241 8.07 10.54 -17.12
C GLY A 241 8.95 9.58 -16.31
N LEU A 242 8.62 9.33 -15.05
CA LEU A 242 9.30 8.31 -14.24
C LEU A 242 8.86 6.90 -14.61
N THR A 243 7.57 6.71 -14.87
CA THR A 243 7.02 5.39 -15.18
C THR A 243 7.59 4.84 -16.48
N ASP A 244 7.69 5.64 -17.52
CA ASP A 244 8.32 5.29 -18.81
C ASP A 244 9.79 4.92 -18.62
N PHE A 245 10.54 5.70 -17.84
CA PHE A 245 11.91 5.35 -17.51
C PHE A 245 12.01 3.95 -16.89
N PHE A 246 11.11 3.59 -15.97
CA PHE A 246 11.09 2.27 -15.37
C PHE A 246 10.67 1.17 -16.35
N ILE A 247 9.67 1.42 -17.18
CA ILE A 247 9.20 0.47 -18.20
C ILE A 247 10.30 0.16 -19.22
N ASP A 248 11.06 1.18 -19.65
CA ASP A 248 12.01 1.04 -20.73
C ASP A 248 13.40 0.59 -20.29
N TYR A 249 13.85 1.03 -19.11
CA TYR A 249 15.26 0.84 -18.69
C TYR A 249 15.43 -0.08 -17.49
N ILE A 250 14.40 -0.27 -16.65
CA ILE A 250 14.57 -1.13 -15.47
C ILE A 250 14.15 -2.57 -15.80
N PRO A 251 15.09 -3.54 -15.70
CA PRO A 251 14.81 -4.93 -16.07
C PRO A 251 13.57 -5.48 -15.39
N MET A 252 12.74 -6.21 -16.13
CA MET A 252 11.53 -6.90 -15.68
C MET A 252 10.36 -5.99 -15.27
N TYR A 253 10.51 -4.68 -15.15
CA TYR A 253 9.42 -3.80 -14.71
C TYR A 253 8.21 -3.89 -15.66
N ASN A 254 8.45 -3.98 -16.95
CA ASN A 254 7.41 -4.15 -17.99
C ASN A 254 6.70 -5.54 -17.99
N LYS A 255 7.06 -6.44 -17.08
CA LYS A 255 6.40 -7.75 -16.90
C LYS A 255 5.29 -7.71 -15.84
N PHE A 256 5.19 -6.62 -15.08
CA PHE A 256 4.24 -6.48 -13.98
C PHE A 256 3.16 -5.45 -14.32
N ARG A 257 1.96 -5.67 -13.81
CA ARG A 257 0.84 -4.74 -13.93
C ARG A 257 0.47 -4.16 -12.55
N ALA A 258 -0.45 -3.20 -12.55
CA ALA A 258 -0.97 -2.59 -11.34
C ALA A 258 0.15 -1.94 -10.51
N VAL A 259 0.72 -0.87 -11.06
CA VAL A 259 1.84 -0.12 -10.46
C VAL A 259 1.53 0.38 -9.05
N SER A 260 0.25 0.62 -8.71
CA SER A 260 -0.19 0.96 -7.36
C SER A 260 0.21 -0.06 -6.29
N SER A 261 0.38 -1.34 -6.69
CA SER A 261 0.81 -2.41 -5.77
C SER A 261 2.19 -2.17 -5.13
N ILE A 262 3.01 -1.26 -5.65
CA ILE A 262 4.30 -0.90 -5.06
C ILE A 262 4.15 -0.17 -3.72
N LEU A 263 2.96 0.38 -3.41
CA LEU A 263 2.67 1.02 -2.12
C LEU A 263 2.83 0.06 -0.93
N VAL A 264 2.87 -1.25 -1.16
CA VAL A 264 3.24 -2.23 -0.14
C VAL A 264 4.60 -1.91 0.52
N ILE A 265 5.49 -1.22 -0.20
CA ILE A 265 6.74 -0.70 0.38
C ILE A 265 6.43 0.37 1.44
N ALA A 266 5.55 1.33 1.13
CA ALA A 266 5.12 2.36 2.08
C ALA A 266 4.42 1.74 3.30
N GLU A 267 3.56 0.73 3.10
CA GLU A 267 2.90 -0.02 4.19
C GLU A 267 3.88 -0.75 5.11
N PHE A 268 5.09 -1.02 4.65
CA PHE A 268 6.17 -1.59 5.46
C PHE A 268 7.06 -0.52 6.08
N THR A 269 7.51 0.46 5.28
CA THR A 269 8.52 1.44 5.70
C THR A 269 7.98 2.50 6.65
N ILE A 270 6.73 2.92 6.46
CA ILE A 270 6.07 3.91 7.32
C ILE A 270 5.92 3.38 8.76
N PRO A 271 5.29 2.21 9.01
CA PRO A 271 5.18 1.69 10.36
C PRO A 271 6.53 1.39 11.01
N LEU A 272 7.52 0.93 10.23
CA LEU A 272 8.84 0.62 10.77
C LEU A 272 9.53 1.90 11.28
N LEU A 273 9.50 2.99 10.52
CA LEU A 273 10.07 4.27 10.96
C LEU A 273 9.26 4.87 12.14
N ALA A 274 7.94 4.68 12.15
CA ALA A 274 7.07 5.08 13.26
C ALA A 274 7.44 4.35 14.56
N ILE A 275 7.68 3.04 14.52
CA ILE A 275 8.14 2.26 15.68
C ILE A 275 9.53 2.75 16.15
N MET A 276 10.43 3.06 15.22
CA MET A 276 11.75 3.62 15.56
C MET A 276 11.60 4.99 16.24
N ALA A 277 10.66 5.81 15.79
CA ALA A 277 10.37 7.10 16.43
C ALA A 277 9.80 6.93 17.85
N LEU A 278 8.86 6.00 18.02
CA LEU A 278 8.29 5.69 19.34
C LEU A 278 9.38 5.19 20.29
N LYS A 279 10.29 4.32 19.80
CA LYS A 279 11.45 3.87 20.57
C LYS A 279 12.31 5.04 21.04
N GLU A 280 12.64 5.98 20.15
CA GLU A 280 13.44 7.17 20.47
C GLU A 280 12.76 8.02 21.56
N VAL A 281 11.43 8.20 21.49
CA VAL A 281 10.66 8.92 22.52
C VAL A 281 10.66 8.19 23.86
N ILE A 282 10.60 6.86 23.86
CA ILE A 282 10.60 6.06 25.10
C ILE A 282 11.98 6.10 25.75
N GLU A 283 13.06 5.99 24.99
CA GLU A 283 14.43 6.00 25.50
C GLU A 283 14.87 7.43 25.92
N HIS A 284 14.35 8.45 25.23
CA HIS A 284 14.69 9.86 25.45
C HIS A 284 13.44 10.75 25.53
N PRO A 285 12.67 10.74 26.65
CA PRO A 285 11.42 11.51 26.77
C PRO A 285 11.56 13.00 26.57
N SER A 286 12.76 13.56 26.81
CA SER A 286 13.06 14.97 26.57
C SER A 286 13.04 15.37 25.09
N VAL A 287 13.15 14.40 24.17
CA VAL A 287 13.25 14.65 22.72
C VAL A 287 12.08 15.46 22.17
N LEU A 288 10.87 15.32 22.72
CA LEU A 288 9.71 16.12 22.30
C LEU A 288 9.85 17.60 22.63
N LYS A 289 10.50 17.93 23.77
CA LYS A 289 10.80 19.32 24.14
C LYS A 289 11.99 19.86 23.35
N GLU A 290 13.07 19.09 23.23
CA GLU A 290 14.27 19.46 22.49
C GLU A 290 14.00 19.66 21.00
N LYS A 291 13.09 18.86 20.44
CA LYS A 291 12.66 18.88 19.03
C LYS A 291 11.22 19.36 18.87
N ALA A 292 10.78 20.32 19.70
CA ALA A 292 9.41 20.82 19.68
C ALA A 292 8.96 21.30 18.28
N LYS A 293 9.85 21.92 17.50
CA LYS A 293 9.57 22.31 16.12
C LYS A 293 9.19 21.09 15.25
N ALA A 294 9.94 19.98 15.38
CA ALA A 294 9.63 18.74 14.65
C ALA A 294 8.28 18.16 15.07
N PHE A 295 7.97 18.17 16.37
CA PHE A 295 6.69 17.75 16.91
C PHE A 295 5.52 18.56 16.31
N TYR A 296 5.59 19.91 16.33
CA TYR A 296 4.53 20.74 15.78
C TYR A 296 4.41 20.63 14.25
N ILE A 297 5.51 20.48 13.52
CA ILE A 297 5.47 20.21 12.07
C ILE A 297 4.76 18.87 11.81
N SER A 298 5.10 17.83 12.57
CA SER A 298 4.45 16.51 12.40
C SER A 298 2.97 16.56 12.72
N LEU A 299 2.58 17.28 13.77
CA LEU A 299 1.17 17.47 14.13
C LEU A 299 0.43 18.27 13.07
N GLY A 300 1.04 19.34 12.53
CA GLY A 300 0.47 20.15 11.46
C GLY A 300 0.27 19.36 10.15
N LEU A 301 1.29 18.58 9.75
CA LEU A 301 1.25 17.76 8.51
C LEU A 301 0.34 16.54 8.61
N THR A 302 -0.12 16.16 9.79
CA THR A 302 -1.02 15.01 9.98
C THR A 302 -2.34 15.43 10.62
N GLY A 303 -2.36 15.76 11.90
CA GLY A 303 -3.57 16.20 12.60
C GLY A 303 -4.13 17.50 12.02
N GLY A 304 -3.29 18.50 11.73
CA GLY A 304 -3.70 19.74 11.10
C GLY A 304 -4.30 19.53 9.71
N LEU A 305 -3.65 18.69 8.89
CA LEU A 305 -4.16 18.35 7.56
C LEU A 305 -5.48 17.57 7.64
N ALA A 306 -5.60 16.59 8.54
CA ALA A 306 -6.84 15.86 8.76
C ALA A 306 -7.99 16.79 9.20
N LEU A 307 -7.71 17.76 10.08
CA LEU A 307 -8.67 18.79 10.47
C LEU A 307 -9.09 19.67 9.28
N LEU A 308 -8.15 20.12 8.47
CA LEU A 308 -8.44 20.91 7.26
C LEU A 308 -9.31 20.12 6.27
N PHE A 309 -9.05 18.84 6.08
CA PHE A 309 -9.87 17.94 5.26
C PHE A 309 -11.29 17.78 5.83
N ALA A 310 -11.43 17.77 7.16
CA ALA A 310 -12.72 17.64 7.82
C ALA A 310 -13.58 18.92 7.71
N VAL A 311 -12.97 20.12 7.79
CA VAL A 311 -13.70 21.39 7.82
C VAL A 311 -13.81 22.07 6.45
N ALA A 312 -12.87 21.80 5.54
CA ALA A 312 -12.82 22.43 4.22
C ALA A 312 -12.51 21.42 3.09
N PRO A 313 -13.27 20.31 2.96
CA PRO A 313 -12.96 19.21 2.05
C PRO A 313 -12.90 19.65 0.59
N ARG A 314 -13.80 20.54 0.15
CA ARG A 314 -13.89 21.01 -1.24
C ARG A 314 -12.78 21.95 -1.66
N VAL A 315 -12.05 22.54 -0.72
CA VAL A 315 -10.86 23.38 -1.02
C VAL A 315 -9.71 22.51 -1.52
N PHE A 316 -9.54 21.32 -0.93
CA PHE A 316 -8.45 20.41 -1.29
C PHE A 316 -8.83 19.45 -2.43
N PHE A 317 -10.09 19.07 -2.51
CA PHE A 317 -10.63 18.19 -3.53
C PHE A 317 -11.85 18.84 -4.17
N PRO A 318 -11.67 19.55 -5.29
CA PRO A 318 -12.75 20.29 -5.94
C PRO A 318 -13.74 19.38 -6.69
N SER A 319 -13.38 18.12 -6.95
CA SER A 319 -14.26 17.14 -7.60
C SER A 319 -14.32 15.84 -6.81
N TYR A 320 -15.53 15.31 -6.70
CA TYR A 320 -15.86 14.04 -6.06
C TYR A 320 -16.41 13.01 -7.06
N VAL A 321 -16.16 13.23 -8.34
CA VAL A 321 -16.50 12.33 -9.45
C VAL A 321 -15.26 12.16 -10.29
N SER A 322 -14.89 10.91 -10.63
CA SER A 322 -13.77 10.64 -11.51
C SER A 322 -14.11 10.99 -12.97
N SER A 323 -13.09 11.24 -13.81
CA SER A 323 -13.29 11.54 -15.22
C SER A 323 -13.97 10.39 -15.98
N MET A 324 -13.64 9.14 -15.61
CA MET A 324 -14.26 7.93 -16.18
C MET A 324 -15.75 7.87 -15.82
N GLU A 325 -16.08 8.09 -14.56
CA GLU A 325 -17.45 8.09 -14.06
C GLU A 325 -18.28 9.23 -14.64
N MET A 326 -17.70 10.44 -14.76
CA MET A 326 -18.34 11.58 -15.39
C MET A 326 -18.74 11.27 -16.84
N SER A 327 -17.84 10.64 -17.60
CA SER A 327 -18.13 10.22 -18.97
C SER A 327 -19.25 9.18 -19.03
N ALA A 328 -19.28 8.24 -18.09
CA ALA A 328 -20.35 7.24 -18.00
C ALA A 328 -21.70 7.88 -17.65
N LEU A 329 -21.73 8.81 -16.68
CA LEU A 329 -22.95 9.53 -16.28
C LEU A 329 -23.51 10.42 -17.41
N LEU A 330 -22.64 11.11 -18.15
CA LEU A 330 -23.03 11.93 -19.32
C LEU A 330 -23.69 11.10 -20.42
N ASN A 331 -23.30 9.83 -20.58
CA ASN A 331 -23.89 8.94 -21.57
C ASN A 331 -25.18 8.26 -21.10
N ALA A 332 -25.36 8.11 -19.79
CA ALA A 332 -26.47 7.35 -19.21
C ALA A 332 -27.64 8.21 -18.71
N ILE A 333 -27.40 9.49 -18.37
CA ILE A 333 -28.36 10.37 -17.70
C ILE A 333 -28.70 11.57 -18.61
N PRO A 334 -30.01 11.91 -18.76
CA PRO A 334 -30.39 13.13 -19.47
C PRO A 334 -29.79 14.39 -18.86
N ALA A 335 -29.35 15.34 -19.69
CA ALA A 335 -28.65 16.54 -19.26
C ALA A 335 -29.41 17.37 -18.20
N GLU A 336 -30.74 17.38 -18.27
CA GLU A 336 -31.59 18.09 -17.30
C GLU A 336 -31.55 17.52 -15.88
N GLN A 337 -31.28 16.20 -15.75
CA GLN A 337 -31.22 15.50 -14.46
C GLN A 337 -29.79 15.37 -13.94
N LEU A 338 -28.80 15.63 -14.75
CA LEU A 338 -27.39 15.37 -14.40
C LEU A 338 -26.92 16.28 -13.26
N ALA A 339 -27.20 17.59 -13.32
CA ALA A 339 -26.70 18.53 -12.33
C ALA A 339 -27.20 18.25 -10.87
N PRO A 340 -28.49 18.01 -10.62
CA PRO A 340 -28.94 17.66 -9.27
C PRO A 340 -28.39 16.33 -8.78
N ILE A 341 -28.24 15.33 -9.65
CA ILE A 341 -27.64 14.04 -9.31
C ILE A 341 -26.17 14.23 -8.91
N LEU A 342 -25.38 14.96 -9.68
CA LEU A 342 -23.98 15.25 -9.37
C LEU A 342 -23.82 15.98 -8.05
N MET A 343 -24.65 16.99 -7.78
CA MET A 343 -24.61 17.71 -6.51
C MET A 343 -24.86 16.79 -5.32
N ASN A 344 -25.88 15.94 -5.42
CA ASN A 344 -26.19 15.00 -4.33
C ASN A 344 -25.11 13.93 -4.18
N LEU A 345 -24.59 13.39 -5.28
CA LEU A 345 -23.48 12.45 -5.28
C LEU A 345 -22.23 13.04 -4.60
N GLU A 346 -21.89 14.28 -4.90
CA GLU A 346 -20.80 14.99 -4.24
C GLU A 346 -21.04 15.16 -2.75
N ASP A 347 -22.24 15.56 -2.33
CA ASP A 347 -22.60 15.73 -0.91
C ASP A 347 -22.48 14.41 -0.13
N MET A 348 -22.90 13.30 -0.74
CA MET A 348 -22.77 11.96 -0.17
C MET A 348 -21.27 11.57 0.01
N ARG A 349 -20.44 11.82 -0.99
CA ARG A 349 -19.01 11.50 -0.97
C ARG A 349 -18.23 12.42 -0.05
N VAL A 350 -18.57 13.70 0.01
CA VAL A 350 -18.04 14.64 1.01
C VAL A 350 -18.34 14.15 2.42
N ALA A 351 -19.54 13.65 2.69
CA ALA A 351 -19.90 13.13 4.00
C ALA A 351 -19.04 11.91 4.40
N ILE A 352 -18.77 10.99 3.46
CA ILE A 352 -17.85 9.85 3.67
C ILE A 352 -16.44 10.34 4.03
N PHE A 353 -15.90 11.24 3.22
CA PHE A 353 -14.55 11.76 3.39
C PHE A 353 -14.38 12.52 4.70
N THR A 354 -15.29 13.47 5.01
CA THR A 354 -15.21 14.28 6.22
C THR A 354 -15.35 13.45 7.50
N SER A 355 -16.22 12.44 7.49
CA SER A 355 -16.36 11.51 8.62
C SER A 355 -15.03 10.83 8.96
N ASP A 356 -14.30 10.35 7.95
CA ASP A 356 -12.99 9.72 8.16
C ASP A 356 -11.88 10.73 8.50
N ALA A 357 -11.96 11.93 7.96
CA ALA A 357 -11.00 12.98 8.30
C ALA A 357 -11.13 13.36 9.80
N TRP A 358 -12.34 13.51 10.33
CA TRP A 358 -12.60 13.70 11.76
C TRP A 358 -12.07 12.53 12.59
N ARG A 359 -12.34 11.29 12.17
CA ARG A 359 -11.85 10.09 12.83
C ARG A 359 -10.32 10.11 12.92
N SER A 360 -9.63 10.35 11.81
CA SER A 360 -8.16 10.40 11.77
C SER A 360 -7.60 11.51 12.66
N PHE A 361 -8.23 12.69 12.65
CA PHE A 361 -7.86 13.79 13.53
C PHE A 361 -7.96 13.41 15.03
N VAL A 362 -9.08 12.82 15.44
CA VAL A 362 -9.30 12.41 16.84
C VAL A 362 -8.28 11.35 17.27
N ILE A 363 -7.99 10.36 16.42
CA ILE A 363 -7.01 9.30 16.70
C ILE A 363 -5.62 9.90 16.89
N ILE A 364 -5.21 10.85 16.05
CA ILE A 364 -3.93 11.56 16.19
C ILE A 364 -3.89 12.32 17.52
N LEU A 365 -4.94 13.04 17.88
CA LEU A 365 -4.99 13.78 19.14
C LEU A 365 -4.88 12.87 20.37
N ILE A 366 -5.59 11.74 20.37
CA ILE A 366 -5.49 10.75 21.46
C ILE A 366 -4.05 10.23 21.58
N GLY A 367 -3.45 9.81 20.46
CA GLY A 367 -2.07 9.32 20.46
C GLY A 367 -1.05 10.38 20.93
N VAL A 368 -1.22 11.62 20.48
CA VAL A 368 -0.39 12.75 20.90
C VAL A 368 -0.55 13.05 22.39
N ALA A 369 -1.78 13.01 22.91
CA ALA A 369 -2.06 13.20 24.34
C ALA A 369 -1.39 12.10 25.19
N LEU A 370 -1.41 10.86 24.74
CA LEU A 370 -0.72 9.73 25.41
C LEU A 370 0.80 9.93 25.41
N LEU A 371 1.39 10.35 24.30
CA LEU A 371 2.83 10.68 24.24
C LEU A 371 3.18 11.83 25.18
N TRP A 372 2.36 12.87 25.18
CA TRP A 372 2.55 14.01 26.07
C TRP A 372 2.45 13.61 27.56
N ALA A 373 1.47 12.79 27.93
CA ALA A 373 1.30 12.29 29.29
C ALA A 373 2.52 11.46 29.74
N TYR A 374 3.10 10.68 28.83
CA TYR A 374 4.32 9.93 29.07
C TYR A 374 5.51 10.88 29.32
N CYS A 375 5.75 11.83 28.43
CA CYS A 375 6.85 12.77 28.57
C CYS A 375 6.70 13.73 29.78
N ALA A 376 5.47 13.92 30.25
CA ALA A 376 5.18 14.64 31.51
C ALA A 376 5.35 13.78 32.77
N GLY A 377 5.78 12.52 32.63
CA GLY A 377 5.96 11.59 33.75
C GLY A 377 4.67 11.04 34.36
N LYS A 378 3.51 11.27 33.73
CA LYS A 378 2.19 10.82 34.20
C LYS A 378 1.86 9.39 33.79
N LEU A 379 2.58 8.84 32.82
CA LEU A 379 2.34 7.51 32.25
C LEU A 379 3.65 6.70 32.23
N LYS A 380 3.60 5.41 32.58
CA LYS A 380 4.74 4.49 32.46
C LYS A 380 4.91 4.01 31.03
N ALA A 381 6.16 3.71 30.61
CA ALA A 381 6.47 3.26 29.25
C ALA A 381 5.65 2.01 28.80
N GLY A 382 5.53 1.00 29.67
CA GLY A 382 4.74 -0.20 29.35
C GLY A 382 3.25 0.11 29.11
N LEU A 383 2.68 1.03 29.90
CA LEU A 383 1.29 1.45 29.73
C LEU A 383 1.11 2.30 28.48
N LEU A 384 2.07 3.19 28.15
CA LEU A 384 2.08 3.91 26.89
C LEU A 384 2.05 2.96 25.70
N VAL A 385 2.97 1.98 25.67
CA VAL A 385 3.02 1.00 24.58
C VAL A 385 1.72 0.22 24.46
N ALA A 386 1.17 -0.25 25.58
CA ALA A 386 -0.09 -1.00 25.59
C ALA A 386 -1.27 -0.16 25.05
N THR A 387 -1.42 1.10 25.53
CA THR A 387 -2.51 1.97 25.10
C THR A 387 -2.39 2.40 23.64
N LEU A 388 -1.17 2.70 23.15
CA LEU A 388 -0.94 3.02 21.74
C LEU A 388 -1.17 1.78 20.86
N THR A 389 -0.80 0.59 21.30
CA THR A 389 -1.08 -0.66 20.58
C THR A 389 -2.60 -0.85 20.44
N ILE A 390 -3.36 -0.68 21.53
CA ILE A 390 -4.82 -0.76 21.48
C ILE A 390 -5.39 0.30 20.55
N LEU A 391 -4.92 1.54 20.62
CA LEU A 391 -5.37 2.63 19.74
C LEU A 391 -5.16 2.28 18.26
N CYS A 392 -3.98 1.79 17.89
CA CYS A 392 -3.66 1.38 16.52
C CYS A 392 -4.48 0.15 16.08
N LEU A 393 -4.68 -0.83 16.98
CA LEU A 393 -5.50 -2.01 16.69
C LEU A 393 -6.96 -1.62 16.44
N VAL A 394 -7.52 -0.76 17.28
CA VAL A 394 -8.91 -0.27 17.12
C VAL A 394 -9.04 0.53 15.83
N ASP A 395 -8.09 1.42 15.52
CA ASP A 395 -8.06 2.19 14.29
C ASP A 395 -8.09 1.28 13.05
N MET A 396 -7.15 0.34 12.98
CA MET A 396 -7.03 -0.60 11.86
C MET A 396 -8.23 -1.56 11.79
N TRP A 397 -8.74 -2.01 12.93
CA TRP A 397 -9.90 -2.90 13.00
C TRP A 397 -11.16 -2.24 12.41
N ILE A 398 -11.45 -1.01 12.84
CA ILE A 398 -12.61 -0.25 12.35
C ILE A 398 -12.53 -0.06 10.82
N VAL A 399 -11.33 0.22 10.28
CA VAL A 399 -11.16 0.37 8.84
C VAL A 399 -11.27 -0.98 8.12
N ASN A 400 -10.59 -2.02 8.62
CA ASN A 400 -10.58 -3.33 7.97
C ASN A 400 -11.96 -3.98 7.91
N LYS A 401 -12.78 -3.84 8.97
CA LYS A 401 -14.16 -4.39 9.03
C LYS A 401 -15.11 -3.79 7.99
N ARG A 402 -14.78 -2.66 7.38
CA ARG A 402 -15.56 -2.10 6.27
C ARG A 402 -15.37 -2.89 4.97
N TYR A 403 -14.23 -3.56 4.82
CA TYR A 403 -13.80 -4.24 3.58
C TYR A 403 -13.72 -5.74 3.72
N LEU A 404 -13.64 -6.23 4.97
CA LEU A 404 -13.64 -7.66 5.31
C LEU A 404 -14.60 -7.87 6.49
N TYR A 405 -15.86 -8.12 6.17
CA TYR A 405 -16.95 -8.31 7.13
C TYR A 405 -17.39 -9.78 7.20
N ASP A 406 -18.17 -10.13 8.22
CA ASP A 406 -18.38 -11.53 8.60
C ASP A 406 -19.20 -12.31 7.55
N GLU A 407 -20.11 -11.64 6.81
CA GLU A 407 -20.92 -12.26 5.75
C GLU A 407 -20.11 -12.72 4.53
N GLN A 408 -18.88 -12.24 4.36
CA GLN A 408 -17.96 -12.71 3.32
C GLN A 408 -17.33 -14.07 3.66
N PHE A 409 -17.43 -14.52 4.92
CA PHE A 409 -16.90 -15.81 5.33
C PHE A 409 -17.99 -16.88 5.21
N VAL A 410 -17.79 -17.81 4.27
CA VAL A 410 -18.69 -18.94 4.04
C VAL A 410 -18.08 -20.23 4.60
N ALA A 411 -18.94 -21.19 4.91
CA ALA A 411 -18.48 -22.49 5.40
C ALA A 411 -17.60 -23.18 4.34
N LYS A 412 -16.54 -23.87 4.79
CA LYS A 412 -15.61 -24.58 3.90
C LYS A 412 -16.35 -25.54 2.99
N GLY A 413 -16.14 -25.39 1.68
CA GLY A 413 -16.77 -26.21 0.64
C GLY A 413 -18.07 -25.64 0.07
N THR A 414 -18.68 -24.63 0.70
CA THR A 414 -19.91 -24.02 0.18
C THR A 414 -19.65 -23.25 -1.13
N GLU A 415 -18.52 -22.60 -1.25
CA GLU A 415 -18.12 -21.88 -2.49
C GLU A 415 -17.92 -22.80 -3.69
N MET A 416 -17.49 -24.04 -3.44
CA MET A 416 -17.25 -25.02 -4.51
C MET A 416 -18.53 -25.73 -4.96
N GLN A 417 -19.59 -25.73 -4.15
CA GLN A 417 -20.83 -26.46 -4.47
C GLN A 417 -21.47 -26.05 -5.81
N PRO A 418 -21.58 -24.73 -6.13
CA PRO A 418 -22.12 -24.33 -7.43
C PRO A 418 -21.29 -24.80 -8.62
N PHE A 419 -19.96 -24.89 -8.45
CA PHE A 419 -19.03 -25.35 -9.49
C PHE A 419 -18.91 -26.87 -9.58
N LEU A 420 -19.29 -27.60 -8.52
CA LEU A 420 -19.29 -29.04 -8.48
C LEU A 420 -20.60 -29.66 -8.99
N GLN A 421 -21.66 -28.85 -9.11
CA GLN A 421 -22.90 -29.29 -9.70
C GLN A 421 -22.86 -29.07 -11.21
N PRO A 422 -23.00 -30.13 -12.04
CA PRO A 422 -23.00 -29.97 -13.48
C PRO A 422 -24.16 -29.07 -13.91
N SER A 423 -23.86 -28.07 -14.73
CA SER A 423 -24.85 -27.21 -15.36
C SER A 423 -25.78 -28.06 -16.28
N GLU A 424 -26.90 -27.48 -16.70
CA GLU A 424 -27.77 -28.15 -17.71
C GLU A 424 -27.01 -28.51 -18.99
N THR A 425 -26.04 -27.70 -19.37
CA THR A 425 -25.16 -27.94 -20.51
C THR A 425 -24.22 -29.12 -20.23
N ASP A 426 -23.60 -29.16 -19.04
CA ASP A 426 -22.72 -30.25 -18.64
C ASP A 426 -23.49 -31.59 -18.56
N LYS A 427 -24.74 -31.58 -18.07
CA LYS A 427 -25.60 -32.78 -18.04
C LYS A 427 -25.85 -33.28 -19.44
N LYS A 428 -26.20 -32.42 -20.41
CA LYS A 428 -26.39 -32.78 -21.81
C LYS A 428 -25.12 -33.33 -22.45
N ILE A 429 -23.94 -32.75 -22.15
CA ILE A 429 -22.66 -33.28 -22.63
C ILE A 429 -22.36 -34.64 -22.02
N LEU A 430 -22.69 -34.86 -20.75
CA LEU A 430 -22.48 -36.13 -20.08
C LEU A 430 -23.46 -37.23 -20.54
N GLU A 431 -24.63 -36.85 -21.05
CA GLU A 431 -25.64 -37.76 -21.67
C GLU A 431 -25.25 -38.13 -23.10
N ASP A 432 -24.45 -37.37 -23.79
CA ASP A 432 -23.97 -37.59 -25.15
C ASP A 432 -22.76 -38.56 -25.13
N LYS A 433 -23.06 -39.86 -24.97
CA LYS A 433 -22.07 -40.95 -24.94
C LYS A 433 -22.06 -41.71 -26.26
#